data_041ca56d66b8f9af430af05a21feb949
#
_entry.id   041ca56d66b8f9af430af05a21feb949
#
_cell.length_a   1.000
_cell.length_b   1.000
_cell.length_c   1.000
_cell.angle_alpha   90.00
_cell.angle_beta   90.00
_cell.angle_gamma   90.00
#
_symmetry.space_group_name_H-M   'P 1'
#
loop_
_entity.id
_entity.type
_entity.pdbx_description
1 polymer ?
#
loop_
_entity_poly.entity_id
_entity_poly.type
_entity_poly.pdbx_seq_one_letter_code
_entity_poly.pdbx_strand_id
1 'polypeptide(L)'
;MRSSLITILLSSEKRTDLLLLLKEKPRTIEEINDELDTNSVAILPQLKKLKEIGLVAHEDKVYDLSLVGKTIVRRMEPLIKTIKLLEDN
;
A
#
# COMPACT_ATOMS: atom_id res chain seq x y z
N MET A 1 11.69 11.26 -17.53
CA MET A 1 12.30 11.11 -16.19
C MET A 1 11.72 9.90 -15.49
N ARG A 2 12.56 9.10 -14.88
CA ARG A 2 12.09 7.91 -14.19
C ARG A 2 11.52 8.26 -12.81
N SER A 3 10.38 7.65 -12.48
CA SER A 3 9.84 7.76 -11.13
C SER A 3 10.69 6.93 -10.19
N SER A 4 11.11 7.52 -9.07
CA SER A 4 11.79 6.79 -8.03
C SER A 4 10.76 5.97 -7.25
N LEU A 5 11.22 4.99 -6.48
CA LEU A 5 10.36 4.21 -5.61
C LEU A 5 9.61 5.11 -4.62
N ILE A 6 10.32 6.09 -4.07
CA ILE A 6 9.71 7.06 -3.15
C ILE A 6 8.57 7.80 -3.82
N THR A 7 8.78 8.26 -5.06
CA THR A 7 7.74 8.98 -5.81
C THR A 7 6.52 8.07 -6.03
N ILE A 8 6.75 6.82 -6.41
CA ILE A 8 5.66 5.87 -6.64
C ILE A 8 4.85 5.66 -5.36
N LEU A 9 5.53 5.48 -4.24
CA LEU A 9 4.87 5.16 -2.97
C LEU A 9 4.14 6.35 -2.36
N LEU A 10 4.72 7.55 -2.46
CA LEU A 10 4.17 8.74 -1.81
C LEU A 10 3.24 9.55 -2.70
N SER A 11 3.17 9.25 -4.00
CA SER A 11 2.32 10.01 -4.93
C SER A 11 0.85 9.61 -4.88
N SER A 12 0.52 8.55 -4.17
CA SER A 12 -0.86 8.07 -4.07
C SER A 12 -1.21 7.73 -2.64
N GLU A 13 -2.20 8.42 -2.11
CA GLU A 13 -2.72 8.16 -0.77
C GLU A 13 -3.29 6.73 -0.70
N LYS A 14 -3.92 6.27 -1.77
CA LYS A 14 -4.45 4.90 -1.81
C LYS A 14 -3.35 3.86 -1.66
N ARG A 15 -2.18 4.10 -2.28
CA ARG A 15 -1.06 3.16 -2.15
C ARG A 15 -0.53 3.10 -0.73
N THR A 16 -0.37 4.26 -0.09
CA THR A 16 0.11 4.29 1.29
C THR A 16 -0.89 3.65 2.24
N ASP A 17 -2.16 3.94 2.07
CA ASP A 17 -3.21 3.34 2.91
C ASP A 17 -3.25 1.82 2.73
N LEU A 18 -3.11 1.36 1.49
CA LEU A 18 -3.09 -0.06 1.17
C LEU A 18 -1.91 -0.76 1.83
N LEU A 19 -0.73 -0.16 1.75
CA LEU A 19 0.46 -0.74 2.38
C LEU A 19 0.33 -0.80 3.90
N LEU A 20 -0.21 0.24 4.51
CA LEU A 20 -0.41 0.25 5.95
C LEU A 20 -1.45 -0.78 6.39
N LEU A 21 -2.49 -0.98 5.58
CA LEU A 21 -3.49 -2.01 5.86
C LEU A 21 -2.88 -3.40 5.80
N LEU A 22 -2.10 -3.69 4.76
CA LEU A 22 -1.47 -4.99 4.60
C LEU A 22 -0.37 -5.24 5.63
N LYS A 23 0.18 -4.18 6.23
CA LYS A 23 1.12 -4.33 7.33
C LYS A 23 0.46 -5.02 8.53
N GLU A 24 -0.81 -4.77 8.75
CA GLU A 24 -1.54 -5.35 9.89
C GLU A 24 -1.69 -6.86 9.73
N LYS A 25 -2.13 -7.30 8.55
CA LYS A 25 -2.28 -8.73 8.23
C LYS A 25 -2.62 -8.88 6.76
N PRO A 26 -2.47 -10.10 6.21
CA PRO A 26 -2.92 -10.37 4.84
C PRO A 26 -4.43 -10.15 4.69
N ARG A 27 -4.85 -9.74 3.51
CA ARG A 27 -6.25 -9.40 3.23
C ARG A 27 -6.70 -9.93 1.88
N THR A 28 -7.97 -10.30 1.79
CA THR A 28 -8.62 -10.55 0.50
C THR A 28 -8.99 -9.22 -0.14
N ILE A 29 -9.33 -9.26 -1.45
CA ILE A 29 -9.75 -8.05 -2.14
C ILE A 29 -11.02 -7.46 -1.50
N GLU A 30 -11.92 -8.31 -1.04
CA GLU A 30 -13.15 -7.86 -0.40
C GLU A 30 -12.85 -7.12 0.91
N GLU A 31 -11.93 -7.65 1.70
CA GLU A 31 -11.53 -7.02 2.95
C GLU A 31 -10.86 -5.67 2.69
N ILE A 32 -10.01 -5.61 1.67
CA ILE A 32 -9.35 -4.36 1.29
C ILE A 32 -10.38 -3.30 0.89
N ASN A 33 -11.34 -3.68 0.06
CA ASN A 33 -12.38 -2.77 -0.40
C ASN A 33 -13.21 -2.24 0.77
N ASP A 34 -13.56 -3.11 1.71
CA ASP A 34 -14.33 -2.70 2.89
C ASP A 34 -13.54 -1.75 3.79
N GLU A 35 -12.30 -2.11 4.10
CA GLU A 35 -11.48 -1.34 5.03
C GLU A 35 -11.10 0.03 4.49
N LEU A 36 -10.85 0.13 3.18
CA LEU A 36 -10.43 1.38 2.57
C LEU A 36 -11.59 2.13 1.89
N ASP A 37 -12.81 1.63 2.03
CA ASP A 37 -14.00 2.22 1.42
C ASP A 37 -13.77 2.49 -0.06
N THR A 38 -13.42 1.43 -0.79
CA THR A 38 -13.09 1.52 -2.20
C THR A 38 -13.72 0.33 -2.95
N ASN A 39 -13.34 0.17 -4.20
CA ASN A 39 -13.84 -0.92 -5.04
C ASN A 39 -12.70 -1.49 -5.88
N SER A 40 -12.96 -2.65 -6.51
CA SER A 40 -11.93 -3.36 -7.27
C SER A 40 -11.40 -2.57 -8.46
N VAL A 41 -12.24 -1.76 -9.09
CA VAL A 41 -11.81 -0.95 -10.22
C VAL A 41 -10.71 0.03 -9.81
N ALA A 42 -10.85 0.62 -8.63
CA ALA A 42 -9.87 1.58 -8.12
C ALA A 42 -8.64 0.90 -7.51
N ILE A 43 -8.83 -0.24 -6.83
CA ILE A 43 -7.76 -0.82 -6.02
C ILE A 43 -6.88 -1.82 -6.78
N LEU A 44 -7.44 -2.56 -7.74
CA LEU A 44 -6.66 -3.57 -8.47
C LEU A 44 -5.46 -2.99 -9.22
N PRO A 45 -5.56 -1.83 -9.89
CA PRO A 45 -4.37 -1.25 -10.51
C PRO A 45 -3.28 -0.90 -9.50
N GLN A 46 -3.65 -0.49 -8.30
CA GLN A 46 -2.70 -0.17 -7.24
C GLN A 46 -1.99 -1.43 -6.75
N LEU A 47 -2.75 -2.50 -6.51
CA LEU A 47 -2.19 -3.78 -6.12
C LEU A 47 -1.26 -4.34 -7.20
N LYS A 48 -1.65 -4.23 -8.47
CA LYS A 48 -0.84 -4.67 -9.58
C LYS A 48 0.50 -3.94 -9.61
N LYS A 49 0.47 -2.61 -9.44
CA LYS A 49 1.69 -1.81 -9.42
C LYS A 49 2.61 -2.21 -8.28
N LEU A 50 2.05 -2.36 -7.09
CA LEU A 50 2.83 -2.75 -5.92
C LEU A 50 3.41 -4.16 -6.06
N LYS A 51 2.66 -5.07 -6.70
CA LYS A 51 3.13 -6.41 -6.99
C LYS A 51 4.28 -6.38 -8.00
N GLU A 52 4.16 -5.57 -9.05
CA GLU A 52 5.20 -5.45 -10.07
C GLU A 52 6.52 -4.94 -9.50
N ILE A 53 6.48 -4.01 -8.56
CA ILE A 53 7.70 -3.49 -7.94
C ILE A 53 8.17 -4.35 -6.75
N GLY A 54 7.50 -5.46 -6.48
CA GLY A 54 7.96 -6.44 -5.51
C GLY A 54 7.62 -6.17 -4.06
N LEU A 55 6.67 -5.29 -3.78
CA LEU A 55 6.29 -4.96 -2.40
C LEU A 55 5.10 -5.76 -1.89
N VAL A 56 4.29 -6.29 -2.79
CA VAL A 56 3.08 -7.04 -2.45
C VAL A 56 3.14 -8.40 -3.15
N ALA A 57 2.72 -9.42 -2.44
CA ALA A 57 2.57 -10.77 -2.97
C ALA A 57 1.08 -11.12 -3.00
N HIS A 58 0.68 -11.92 -3.98
CA HIS A 58 -0.68 -12.40 -4.12
C HIS A 58 -0.64 -13.91 -4.24
N GLU A 59 -1.20 -14.59 -3.26
CA GLU A 59 -1.22 -16.06 -3.24
C GLU A 59 -2.63 -16.49 -2.86
N ASP A 60 -3.20 -17.37 -3.67
CA ASP A 60 -4.60 -17.76 -3.57
C ASP A 60 -5.46 -16.51 -3.73
N LYS A 61 -6.28 -16.17 -2.77
CA LYS A 61 -7.14 -14.98 -2.84
C LYS A 61 -6.67 -13.90 -1.89
N VAL A 62 -5.45 -14.01 -1.39
CA VAL A 62 -4.95 -13.16 -0.33
C VAL A 62 -3.78 -12.31 -0.83
N TYR A 63 -3.81 -11.05 -0.48
CA TYR A 63 -2.71 -10.11 -0.70
C TYR A 63 -1.98 -9.89 0.60
N ASP A 64 -0.66 -9.83 0.53
CA ASP A 64 0.20 -9.61 1.69
C ASP A 64 1.41 -8.79 1.26
N LEU A 65 2.06 -8.16 2.21
CA LEU A 65 3.35 -7.54 1.94
C LEU A 65 4.40 -8.63 1.72
N SER A 66 5.28 -8.41 0.75
CA SER A 66 6.48 -9.23 0.62
C SER A 66 7.42 -8.91 1.78
N LEU A 67 8.49 -9.70 1.93
CA LEU A 67 9.49 -9.41 2.96
C LEU A 67 10.09 -8.01 2.76
N VAL A 68 10.39 -7.66 1.52
CA VAL A 68 10.91 -6.33 1.18
C VAL A 68 9.85 -5.27 1.50
N GLY A 69 8.58 -5.55 1.16
CA GLY A 69 7.48 -4.64 1.46
C GLY A 69 7.34 -4.37 2.94
N LYS A 70 7.45 -5.40 3.77
CA LYS A 70 7.38 -5.24 5.22
C LYS A 70 8.48 -4.34 5.74
N THR A 71 9.69 -4.52 5.23
CA THR A 71 10.84 -3.71 5.63
C THR A 71 10.65 -2.24 5.25
N ILE A 72 10.20 -2.00 4.02
CA ILE A 72 9.99 -0.64 3.52
C ILE A 72 8.88 0.05 4.30
N VAL A 73 7.75 -0.62 4.52
CA VAL A 73 6.61 -0.03 5.24
C VAL A 73 7.00 0.32 6.67
N ARG A 74 7.78 -0.54 7.32
CA ARG A 74 8.26 -0.26 8.67
C ARG A 74 9.04 1.05 8.74
N ARG A 75 9.84 1.34 7.72
CA ARG A 75 10.63 2.57 7.65
C ARG A 75 9.80 3.78 7.22
N MET A 76 8.78 3.55 6.39
CA MET A 76 7.95 4.64 5.87
C MET A 76 6.87 5.09 6.84
N GLU A 77 6.39 4.21 7.69
CA GLU A 77 5.22 4.50 8.52
C GLU A 77 5.38 5.75 9.38
N PRO A 78 6.49 5.95 10.08
CA PRO A 78 6.66 7.18 10.87
C PRO A 78 6.61 8.44 10.01
N LEU A 79 7.19 8.39 8.82
CA LEU A 79 7.18 9.53 7.91
C LEU A 79 5.76 9.82 7.41
N ILE A 80 5.02 8.79 7.03
CA ILE A 80 3.65 8.93 6.57
C ILE A 80 2.78 9.57 7.66
N LYS A 81 2.94 9.09 8.90
CA LYS A 81 2.19 9.62 10.03
C LYS A 81 2.52 11.09 10.28
N THR A 82 3.78 11.46 10.18
CA THR A 82 4.21 12.84 10.35
C THR A 82 3.60 13.74 9.28
N ILE A 83 3.63 13.30 8.02
CA ILE A 83 3.06 14.05 6.91
C ILE A 83 1.56 14.25 7.11
N LYS A 84 0.84 13.20 7.53
CA LYS A 84 -0.61 13.30 7.75
C LYS A 84 -0.93 14.28 8.87
N LEU A 85 -0.12 14.31 9.93
CA LEU A 85 -0.32 15.28 11.01
C LEU A 85 -0.16 16.72 10.50
N LEU A 86 0.81 16.96 9.63
CA LEU A 86 1.02 18.29 9.06
C LEU A 86 -0.14 18.71 8.16
N GLU A 87 -0.69 17.76 7.41
CA GLU A 87 -1.80 18.04 6.51
C GLU A 87 -3.11 18.31 7.26
N ASP A 88 -3.27 17.72 8.43
CA ASP A 88 -4.49 17.87 9.23
C ASP A 88 -4.52 19.16 10.04
N ASN A 89 -3.45 19.93 10.03
CA ASN A 89 -3.40 21.22 10.74
C ASN A 89 -3.83 22.39 9.82
#